data_dd00ae012152fb329a97870c0c14db8e
#
_entry.id   dd00ae012152fb329a97870c0c14db8e
#
_cell.length_a   1.000
_cell.length_b   1.000
_cell.length_c   1.000
_cell.angle_alpha   90.00
_cell.angle_beta   90.00
_cell.angle_gamma   90.00
#
_symmetry.space_group_name_H-M   'P 1'
#
loop_
_entity.id
_entity.type
_entity.pdbx_description
1 polymer ?
#
loop_
_entity_poly.entity_id
_entity_poly.type
_entity_poly.pdbx_seq_one_letter_code
_entity_poly.pdbx_strand_id
1 'polypeptide(L)'
;PANPTMEISDIAACAEIAHKNGALLVVDNTFCSPYLSNPIDLGADVVLHSITKFINGHADIVGGIVAAKEADVYAKLRNAMVNFGGNMDPHQAYLVIRGLKTLGIRVDRAQENAKKVAEYLSTCEQVEWVKYPGLKNHPQYDLAQKQMKGPGTMISFSLKGGLEAGRTLMDNVKMAILAVSLGGVETLIQHPASMTHSKVPKESREHFYSIQTLAKF
;
A
#
# COMPACT_ATOMS: atom_id res chain seq x y z
N PRO A 1 -0.17 -5.85 -1.21
CA PRO A 1 1.27 -5.70 -0.92
C PRO A 1 1.51 -5.12 0.47
N ALA A 2 2.51 -5.63 1.18
CA ALA A 2 2.87 -5.21 2.53
C ALA A 2 3.75 -3.95 2.52
N ASN A 3 3.56 -3.08 3.50
CA ASN A 3 4.37 -1.87 3.70
C ASN A 3 5.47 -2.16 4.76
N PRO A 4 6.74 -1.98 4.44
CA PRO A 4 7.34 -1.47 3.21
C PRO A 4 7.89 -2.56 2.29
N THR A 5 7.73 -3.85 2.62
CA THR A 5 8.42 -4.97 1.98
C THR A 5 7.97 -5.27 0.55
N MET A 6 6.81 -4.79 0.16
CA MET A 6 6.11 -5.11 -1.10
C MET A 6 5.79 -6.61 -1.26
N GLU A 7 5.88 -7.39 -0.20
CA GLU A 7 5.46 -8.79 -0.16
C GLU A 7 3.96 -8.93 -0.36
N ILE A 8 3.53 -9.98 -1.05
CA ILE A 8 2.14 -10.23 -1.38
C ILE A 8 1.66 -11.45 -0.63
N SER A 9 0.64 -11.27 0.22
CA SER A 9 -0.02 -12.38 0.90
C SER A 9 -1.01 -13.06 -0.05
N ASP A 10 -1.04 -14.38 -0.08
CA ASP A 10 -2.08 -15.14 -0.76
C ASP A 10 -3.38 -15.05 0.05
N ILE A 11 -4.28 -14.19 -0.41
CA ILE A 11 -5.53 -13.88 0.31
C ILE A 11 -6.41 -15.12 0.38
N ALA A 12 -6.49 -15.91 -0.70
CA ALA A 12 -7.32 -17.10 -0.72
C ALA A 12 -6.82 -18.18 0.26
N ALA A 13 -5.50 -18.41 0.29
CA ALA A 13 -4.90 -19.33 1.25
C ALA A 13 -5.07 -18.86 2.70
N CYS A 14 -4.92 -17.55 2.95
CA CYS A 14 -5.17 -16.97 4.27
C CYS A 14 -6.63 -17.12 4.70
N ALA A 15 -7.59 -16.94 3.78
CA ALA A 15 -9.02 -17.14 4.05
C ALA A 15 -9.33 -18.59 4.42
N GLU A 16 -8.79 -19.55 3.67
CA GLU A 16 -8.96 -20.97 3.97
C GLU A 16 -8.46 -21.32 5.37
N ILE A 17 -7.26 -20.84 5.73
CA ILE A 17 -6.70 -21.08 7.07
C ILE A 17 -7.54 -20.43 8.16
N ALA A 18 -7.98 -19.18 7.97
CA ALA A 18 -8.80 -18.46 8.93
C ALA A 18 -10.13 -19.19 9.17
N HIS A 19 -10.85 -19.51 8.10
CA HIS A 19 -12.15 -20.16 8.17
C HIS A 19 -12.07 -21.56 8.78
N LYS A 20 -11.03 -22.33 8.45
CA LYS A 20 -10.78 -23.65 9.06
C LYS A 20 -10.63 -23.59 10.58
N ASN A 21 -10.17 -22.45 11.09
CA ASN A 21 -10.00 -22.21 12.53
C ASN A 21 -11.12 -21.35 13.15
N GLY A 22 -12.24 -21.15 12.44
CA GLY A 22 -13.38 -20.37 12.92
C GLY A 22 -13.10 -18.87 13.07
N ALA A 23 -12.09 -18.35 12.40
CA ALA A 23 -11.72 -16.95 12.41
C ALA A 23 -12.16 -16.23 11.12
N LEU A 24 -12.36 -14.91 11.22
CA LEU A 24 -12.60 -14.06 10.06
C LEU A 24 -11.27 -13.57 9.48
N LEU A 25 -11.18 -13.47 8.14
CA LEU A 25 -10.08 -12.80 7.48
C LEU A 25 -10.42 -11.33 7.23
N VAL A 26 -9.63 -10.44 7.81
CA VAL A 26 -9.68 -8.99 7.57
C VAL A 26 -8.47 -8.58 6.72
N VAL A 27 -8.71 -7.90 5.60
CA VAL A 27 -7.65 -7.47 4.68
C VAL A 27 -7.59 -5.95 4.61
N ASP A 28 -6.43 -5.38 4.93
CA ASP A 28 -6.13 -4.00 4.58
C ASP A 28 -5.72 -3.93 3.10
N ASN A 29 -6.60 -3.38 2.27
CA ASN A 29 -6.42 -3.29 0.82
C ASN A 29 -6.04 -1.86 0.37
N THR A 30 -5.49 -1.06 1.26
CA THR A 30 -5.15 0.35 1.00
C THR A 30 -4.24 0.51 -0.22
N PHE A 31 -3.20 -0.34 -0.37
CA PHE A 31 -2.22 -0.21 -1.47
C PHE A 31 -2.79 -0.54 -2.85
N CYS A 32 -3.72 -1.49 -2.92
CA CYS A 32 -4.35 -1.86 -4.18
C CYS A 32 -5.56 -0.98 -4.51
N SER A 33 -6.25 -0.46 -3.49
CA SER A 33 -7.59 0.11 -3.61
C SER A 33 -8.59 -0.92 -4.19
N PRO A 34 -9.89 -0.65 -4.22
CA PRO A 34 -10.85 -1.55 -4.88
C PRO A 34 -10.69 -1.59 -6.40
N TYR A 35 -9.89 -0.68 -6.97
CA TYR A 35 -9.59 -0.66 -8.40
C TYR A 35 -8.70 -1.82 -8.83
N LEU A 36 -7.68 -2.16 -8.03
CA LEU A 36 -6.70 -3.19 -8.39
C LEU A 36 -6.95 -4.56 -7.76
N SER A 37 -7.63 -4.64 -6.62
CA SER A 37 -7.91 -5.92 -5.96
C SER A 37 -9.22 -5.87 -5.18
N ASN A 38 -9.96 -6.97 -5.21
CA ASN A 38 -11.20 -7.17 -4.48
C ASN A 38 -11.05 -8.36 -3.53
N PRO A 39 -10.55 -8.17 -2.30
CA PRO A 39 -10.28 -9.28 -1.37
C PRO A 39 -11.52 -10.11 -0.99
N ILE A 40 -12.73 -9.52 -1.02
CA ILE A 40 -13.99 -10.27 -0.77
C ILE A 40 -14.16 -11.41 -1.78
N ASP A 41 -13.84 -11.15 -3.06
CA ASP A 41 -13.94 -12.17 -4.12
C ASP A 41 -12.89 -13.28 -3.97
N LEU A 42 -11.84 -13.02 -3.18
CA LEU A 42 -10.76 -13.95 -2.85
C LEU A 42 -10.97 -14.66 -1.50
N GLY A 43 -12.11 -14.43 -0.84
CA GLY A 43 -12.48 -15.11 0.39
C GLY A 43 -12.35 -14.28 1.68
N ALA A 44 -11.93 -13.02 1.62
CA ALA A 44 -11.93 -12.16 2.80
C ALA A 44 -13.36 -11.89 3.30
N ASP A 45 -13.52 -11.79 4.61
CA ASP A 45 -14.79 -11.48 5.25
C ASP A 45 -14.98 -9.98 5.42
N VAL A 46 -13.87 -9.26 5.63
CA VAL A 46 -13.85 -7.82 5.85
C VAL A 46 -12.68 -7.23 5.08
N VAL A 47 -12.93 -6.12 4.41
CA VAL A 47 -11.89 -5.31 3.75
C VAL A 47 -11.90 -3.91 4.31
N LEU A 48 -10.73 -3.40 4.64
CA LEU A 48 -10.56 -2.02 5.05
C LEU A 48 -9.65 -1.25 4.09
N HIS A 49 -9.86 0.04 4.01
CA HIS A 49 -9.00 0.97 3.29
C HIS A 49 -8.78 2.24 4.13
N SER A 50 -7.56 2.72 4.17
CA SER A 50 -7.31 4.12 4.49
C SER A 50 -7.76 4.97 3.30
N ILE A 51 -8.92 5.60 3.40
CA ILE A 51 -9.41 6.50 2.34
C ILE A 51 -8.63 7.81 2.27
N THR A 52 -7.82 8.11 3.29
CA THR A 52 -6.77 9.14 3.27
C THR A 52 -5.85 9.00 2.04
N LYS A 53 -5.71 7.77 1.49
CA LYS A 53 -4.76 7.40 0.46
C LYS A 53 -5.42 7.46 -0.94
N PHE A 54 -5.28 6.40 -1.72
CA PHE A 54 -5.71 6.35 -3.13
C PHE A 54 -7.19 6.70 -3.37
N ILE A 55 -8.09 6.28 -2.47
CA ILE A 55 -9.52 6.50 -2.67
C ILE A 55 -9.83 7.98 -2.74
N ASN A 56 -9.35 8.77 -1.79
CA ASN A 56 -9.44 10.23 -1.85
C ASN A 56 -8.45 10.81 -2.86
N GLY A 57 -7.15 10.50 -2.71
CA GLY A 57 -6.09 10.82 -3.67
C GLY A 57 -5.62 12.27 -3.70
N HIS A 58 -6.04 13.12 -2.77
CA HIS A 58 -5.75 14.57 -2.78
C HIS A 58 -5.12 15.08 -1.47
N ALA A 59 -4.78 14.19 -0.54
CA ALA A 59 -4.10 14.49 0.72
C ALA A 59 -4.79 15.56 1.60
N ASP A 60 -6.10 15.72 1.46
CA ASP A 60 -6.91 16.77 2.11
C ASP A 60 -7.93 16.21 3.11
N ILE A 61 -7.96 14.88 3.33
CA ILE A 61 -8.78 14.22 4.36
C ILE A 61 -8.02 13.14 5.10
N VAL A 62 -8.51 12.79 6.27
CA VAL A 62 -8.10 11.60 7.03
C VAL A 62 -9.31 10.74 7.33
N GLY A 63 -9.26 9.47 6.96
CA GLY A 63 -10.37 8.57 7.22
C GLY A 63 -10.13 7.14 6.80
N GLY A 64 -11.09 6.28 7.14
CA GLY A 64 -11.10 4.87 6.78
C GLY A 64 -12.48 4.44 6.30
N ILE A 65 -12.51 3.37 5.53
CA ILE A 65 -13.74 2.69 5.14
C ILE A 65 -13.58 1.20 5.33
N VAL A 66 -14.64 0.55 5.78
CA VAL A 66 -14.69 -0.89 6.00
C VAL A 66 -15.88 -1.45 5.23
N ALA A 67 -15.66 -2.51 4.49
CA ALA A 67 -16.69 -3.30 3.82
C ALA A 67 -16.70 -4.71 4.42
N ALA A 68 -17.88 -5.23 4.76
CA ALA A 68 -18.07 -6.58 5.24
C ALA A 68 -18.89 -7.38 4.24
N LYS A 69 -18.56 -8.66 4.10
CA LYS A 69 -19.27 -9.61 3.23
C LYS A 69 -20.64 -9.96 3.81
N GLU A 70 -20.68 -10.31 5.11
CA GLU A 70 -21.84 -10.81 5.77
C GLU A 70 -22.58 -9.71 6.58
N ALA A 71 -23.92 -9.75 6.57
CA ALA A 71 -24.77 -8.74 7.19
C ALA A 71 -24.62 -8.64 8.71
N ASP A 72 -24.38 -9.77 9.40
CA ASP A 72 -24.18 -9.79 10.85
C ASP A 72 -22.84 -9.16 11.24
N VAL A 73 -21.78 -9.37 10.46
CA VAL A 73 -20.48 -8.71 10.64
C VAL A 73 -20.62 -7.21 10.39
N TYR A 74 -21.32 -6.82 9.32
CA TYR A 74 -21.64 -5.41 9.05
C TYR A 74 -22.38 -4.76 10.22
N ALA A 75 -23.40 -5.43 10.77
CA ALA A 75 -24.17 -4.90 11.89
C ALA A 75 -23.30 -4.64 13.14
N LYS A 76 -22.38 -5.55 13.45
CA LYS A 76 -21.42 -5.39 14.56
C LYS A 76 -20.47 -4.19 14.32
N LEU A 77 -19.93 -4.07 13.12
CA LEU A 77 -19.05 -2.96 12.74
C LEU A 77 -19.78 -1.60 12.79
N ARG A 78 -21.01 -1.56 12.25
CA ARG A 78 -21.84 -0.35 12.31
C ARG A 78 -22.17 0.04 13.75
N ASN A 79 -22.51 -0.91 14.60
CA ASN A 79 -22.78 -0.64 16.02
C ASN A 79 -21.53 -0.08 16.73
N ALA A 80 -20.37 -0.64 16.48
CA ALA A 80 -19.10 -0.13 17.00
C ALA A 80 -18.84 1.31 16.51
N MET A 81 -19.01 1.58 15.23
CA MET A 81 -18.84 2.92 14.65
C MET A 81 -19.76 3.96 15.32
N VAL A 82 -21.03 3.63 15.51
CA VAL A 82 -22.01 4.52 16.15
C VAL A 82 -21.65 4.78 17.62
N ASN A 83 -21.30 3.73 18.36
CA ASN A 83 -21.04 3.85 19.81
C ASN A 83 -19.69 4.52 20.13
N PHE A 84 -18.68 4.34 19.28
CA PHE A 84 -17.35 4.94 19.49
C PHE A 84 -17.15 6.26 18.73
N GLY A 85 -18.13 6.70 17.92
CA GLY A 85 -18.10 7.99 17.25
C GLY A 85 -17.15 8.05 16.05
N GLY A 86 -16.82 6.91 15.41
CA GLY A 86 -15.95 6.85 14.23
C GLY A 86 -16.61 7.35 12.92
N ASN A 87 -17.53 8.30 13.02
CA ASN A 87 -18.24 8.84 11.86
C ASN A 87 -17.41 9.92 11.16
N MET A 88 -17.41 9.88 9.84
CA MET A 88 -16.83 10.93 9.02
C MET A 88 -17.76 12.13 8.94
N ASP A 89 -17.21 13.35 8.98
CA ASP A 89 -18.02 14.56 8.76
C ASP A 89 -18.45 14.68 7.29
N PRO A 90 -19.59 15.38 7.02
CA PRO A 90 -20.15 15.46 5.67
C PRO A 90 -19.25 16.14 4.64
N HIS A 91 -18.41 17.09 5.03
CA HIS A 91 -17.50 17.77 4.10
C HIS A 91 -16.39 16.82 3.64
N GLN A 92 -15.76 16.10 4.57
CA GLN A 92 -14.76 15.08 4.20
C GLN A 92 -15.39 13.97 3.33
N ALA A 93 -16.63 13.53 3.67
CA ALA A 93 -17.33 12.54 2.86
C ALA A 93 -17.56 13.04 1.42
N TYR A 94 -17.92 14.31 1.25
CA TYR A 94 -18.05 14.94 -0.07
C TYR A 94 -16.74 14.94 -0.84
N LEU A 95 -15.62 15.31 -0.21
CA LEU A 95 -14.28 15.28 -0.83
C LEU A 95 -13.90 13.88 -1.26
N VAL A 96 -14.15 12.86 -0.44
CA VAL A 96 -13.91 11.45 -0.78
C VAL A 96 -14.71 11.02 -2.03
N ILE A 97 -16.02 11.32 -2.06
CA ILE A 97 -16.87 11.01 -3.22
C ILE A 97 -16.34 11.69 -4.48
N ARG A 98 -15.88 12.93 -4.36
CA ARG A 98 -15.26 13.66 -5.46
C ARG A 98 -13.97 13.03 -5.92
N GLY A 99 -13.06 12.72 -5.00
CA GLY A 99 -11.78 12.08 -5.29
C GLY A 99 -11.93 10.69 -5.93
N LEU A 100 -12.92 9.92 -5.49
CA LEU A 100 -13.21 8.58 -6.01
C LEU A 100 -13.50 8.57 -7.51
N LYS A 101 -14.08 9.64 -8.05
CA LYS A 101 -14.43 9.76 -9.49
C LYS A 101 -13.21 9.69 -10.42
N THR A 102 -12.01 9.98 -9.92
CA THR A 102 -10.77 9.94 -10.69
C THR A 102 -9.82 8.80 -10.27
N LEU A 103 -10.26 7.90 -9.39
CA LEU A 103 -9.42 6.85 -8.84
C LEU A 103 -8.74 6.02 -9.94
N GLY A 104 -9.50 5.52 -10.91
CA GLY A 104 -8.97 4.69 -12.00
C GLY A 104 -7.88 5.43 -12.79
N ILE A 105 -8.18 6.64 -13.27
CA ILE A 105 -7.23 7.45 -14.06
C ILE A 105 -5.94 7.73 -13.29
N ARG A 106 -6.05 8.06 -11.99
CA ARG A 106 -4.88 8.32 -11.14
C ARG A 106 -4.04 7.07 -10.93
N VAL A 107 -4.68 5.95 -10.63
CA VAL A 107 -3.99 4.69 -10.40
C VAL A 107 -3.33 4.18 -11.68
N ASP A 108 -4.00 4.25 -12.84
CA ASP A 108 -3.42 3.83 -14.11
C ASP A 108 -2.18 4.65 -14.46
N ARG A 109 -2.25 5.96 -14.37
CA ARG A 109 -1.10 6.83 -14.62
C ARG A 109 0.04 6.56 -13.66
N ALA A 110 -0.26 6.42 -12.37
CA ALA A 110 0.74 6.12 -11.36
C ALA A 110 1.40 4.75 -11.58
N GLN A 111 0.65 3.73 -12.02
CA GLN A 111 1.22 2.43 -12.38
C GLN A 111 2.17 2.49 -13.58
N GLU A 112 1.79 3.22 -14.64
CA GLU A 112 2.67 3.44 -15.78
C GLU A 112 4.01 4.07 -15.35
N ASN A 113 3.94 5.08 -14.49
CA ASN A 113 5.12 5.76 -13.96
C ASN A 113 5.96 4.82 -13.09
N ALA A 114 5.31 4.12 -12.15
CA ALA A 114 5.97 3.18 -11.25
C ALA A 114 6.71 2.08 -12.02
N LYS A 115 6.08 1.52 -13.07
CA LYS A 115 6.72 0.50 -13.90
C LYS A 115 8.01 1.02 -14.56
N LYS A 116 7.94 2.19 -15.21
CA LYS A 116 9.12 2.79 -15.87
C LYS A 116 10.25 3.08 -14.86
N VAL A 117 9.90 3.58 -13.69
CA VAL A 117 10.90 3.86 -12.64
C VAL A 117 11.47 2.57 -12.07
N ALA A 118 10.66 1.55 -11.81
CA ALA A 118 11.15 0.26 -11.32
C ALA A 118 12.09 -0.41 -12.32
N GLU A 119 11.76 -0.38 -13.61
CA GLU A 119 12.61 -0.86 -14.70
C GLU A 119 13.93 -0.09 -14.74
N TYR A 120 13.89 1.24 -14.69
CA TYR A 120 15.10 2.08 -14.65
C TYR A 120 15.96 1.79 -13.42
N LEU A 121 15.38 1.76 -12.23
CA LEU A 121 16.13 1.46 -11.00
C LEU A 121 16.81 0.10 -11.05
N SER A 122 16.19 -0.87 -11.73
CA SER A 122 16.77 -2.22 -11.91
C SER A 122 18.02 -2.22 -12.80
N THR A 123 18.27 -1.16 -13.56
CA THR A 123 19.50 -1.00 -14.38
C THR A 123 20.58 -0.17 -13.71
N CYS A 124 20.27 0.48 -12.57
CA CYS A 124 21.22 1.34 -11.88
C CYS A 124 22.23 0.53 -11.08
N GLU A 125 23.53 0.74 -11.33
CA GLU A 125 24.62 0.06 -10.61
C GLU A 125 24.62 0.30 -9.10
N GLN A 126 24.13 1.46 -8.66
CA GLN A 126 24.03 1.87 -7.25
C GLN A 126 22.90 1.17 -6.52
N VAL A 127 21.93 0.60 -7.25
CA VAL A 127 20.78 -0.11 -6.68
C VAL A 127 21.15 -1.55 -6.43
N GLU A 128 20.90 -2.04 -5.25
CA GLU A 128 21.16 -3.42 -4.84
C GLU A 128 20.02 -4.35 -5.26
N TRP A 129 18.78 -3.93 -5.02
CA TRP A 129 17.58 -4.64 -5.44
C TRP A 129 16.39 -3.67 -5.56
N VAL A 130 15.40 -4.09 -6.37
CA VAL A 130 14.11 -3.43 -6.53
C VAL A 130 13.00 -4.45 -6.28
N LYS A 131 12.05 -4.12 -5.41
CA LYS A 131 10.82 -4.90 -5.18
C LYS A 131 9.63 -4.12 -5.72
N TYR A 132 9.07 -4.61 -6.79
CA TYR A 132 7.87 -4.09 -7.43
C TYR A 132 7.06 -5.24 -8.02
N PRO A 133 5.77 -5.42 -7.68
CA PRO A 133 4.98 -6.57 -8.12
C PRO A 133 4.85 -6.72 -9.64
N GLY A 134 5.15 -5.67 -10.40
CA GLY A 134 5.16 -5.68 -11.86
C GLY A 134 6.45 -6.17 -12.52
N LEU A 135 7.50 -6.40 -11.77
CA LEU A 135 8.76 -6.94 -12.29
C LEU A 135 8.74 -8.48 -12.24
N LYS A 136 9.15 -9.13 -13.31
CA LYS A 136 9.19 -10.61 -13.40
C LYS A 136 10.10 -11.28 -12.36
N ASN A 137 11.09 -10.56 -11.84
CA ASN A 137 11.98 -11.04 -10.79
C ASN A 137 11.41 -10.83 -9.37
N HIS A 138 10.19 -10.28 -9.23
CA HIS A 138 9.54 -10.23 -7.92
C HIS A 138 9.20 -11.65 -7.45
N PRO A 139 9.54 -12.06 -6.21
CA PRO A 139 9.35 -13.44 -5.74
C PRO A 139 7.93 -13.96 -5.86
N GLN A 140 6.94 -13.07 -5.79
CA GLN A 140 5.52 -13.39 -5.84
C GLN A 140 4.84 -12.79 -7.06
N TYR A 141 5.57 -12.67 -8.19
CA TYR A 141 5.04 -12.11 -9.44
C TYR A 141 3.76 -12.83 -9.89
N ASP A 142 3.79 -14.15 -9.95
CA ASP A 142 2.64 -14.95 -10.41
C ASP A 142 1.42 -14.80 -9.49
N LEU A 143 1.64 -14.73 -8.18
CA LEU A 143 0.57 -14.48 -7.22
C LEU A 143 -0.03 -13.08 -7.41
N ALA A 144 0.81 -12.07 -7.64
CA ALA A 144 0.33 -10.72 -7.97
C ALA A 144 -0.55 -10.71 -9.22
N GLN A 145 -0.11 -11.39 -10.29
CA GLN A 145 -0.91 -11.49 -11.52
C GLN A 145 -2.25 -12.21 -11.30
N LYS A 146 -2.29 -13.18 -10.38
CA LYS A 146 -3.50 -13.95 -10.08
C LYS A 146 -4.56 -13.15 -9.33
N GLN A 147 -4.15 -12.32 -8.35
CA GLN A 147 -5.09 -11.69 -7.41
C GLN A 147 -5.20 -10.16 -7.54
N MET A 148 -4.39 -9.55 -8.40
CA MET A 148 -4.39 -8.10 -8.64
C MET A 148 -4.60 -7.81 -10.13
N LYS A 149 -5.40 -6.78 -10.44
CA LYS A 149 -5.63 -6.31 -11.82
C LYS A 149 -4.46 -5.51 -12.39
N GLY A 150 -3.50 -5.16 -11.55
CA GLY A 150 -2.28 -4.44 -11.90
C GLY A 150 -1.29 -4.40 -10.74
N PRO A 151 -0.02 -4.07 -11.02
CA PRO A 151 1.07 -4.20 -10.06
C PRO A 151 1.08 -3.14 -8.94
N GLY A 152 0.24 -2.13 -9.03
CA GLY A 152 0.22 -1.02 -8.09
C GLY A 152 1.25 0.06 -8.40
N THR A 153 1.39 1.00 -7.45
CA THR A 153 2.14 2.25 -7.66
C THR A 153 3.32 2.40 -6.71
N MET A 154 3.56 1.39 -5.87
CA MET A 154 4.55 1.43 -4.81
C MET A 154 5.78 0.63 -5.22
N ILE A 155 6.97 1.23 -5.04
CA ILE A 155 8.26 0.60 -5.32
C ILE A 155 9.09 0.63 -4.04
N SER A 156 9.68 -0.49 -3.68
CA SER A 156 10.68 -0.58 -2.64
C SER A 156 12.03 -0.94 -3.24
N PHE A 157 13.11 -0.29 -2.81
CA PHE A 157 14.44 -0.57 -3.32
C PHE A 157 15.53 -0.32 -2.27
N SER A 158 16.67 -0.95 -2.45
CA SER A 158 17.86 -0.77 -1.64
C SER A 158 19.00 -0.19 -2.46
N LEU A 159 19.81 0.64 -1.81
CA LEU A 159 21.04 1.18 -2.38
C LEU A 159 22.26 0.48 -1.81
N LYS A 160 23.26 0.25 -2.64
CA LYS A 160 24.60 -0.12 -2.17
C LYS A 160 25.17 1.01 -1.33
N GLY A 161 25.74 0.70 -0.18
CA GLY A 161 26.22 1.70 0.78
C GLY A 161 25.26 2.02 1.91
N GLY A 162 24.13 1.32 1.98
CA GLY A 162 23.28 1.27 3.16
C GLY A 162 22.63 2.61 3.52
N LEU A 163 22.57 2.87 4.84
CA LEU A 163 21.89 4.04 5.40
C LEU A 163 22.42 5.37 4.83
N GLU A 164 23.72 5.51 4.67
CA GLU A 164 24.32 6.76 4.20
C GLU A 164 24.00 7.05 2.72
N ALA A 165 23.96 6.01 1.89
CA ALA A 165 23.51 6.15 0.50
C ALA A 165 22.03 6.56 0.46
N GLY A 166 21.19 5.97 1.33
CA GLY A 166 19.79 6.35 1.47
C GLY A 166 19.62 7.81 1.88
N ARG A 167 20.38 8.29 2.87
CA ARG A 167 20.37 9.70 3.29
C ARG A 167 20.80 10.63 2.14
N THR A 168 21.91 10.31 1.48
CA THR A 168 22.39 11.10 0.34
C THR A 168 21.33 11.19 -0.76
N LEU A 169 20.63 10.09 -1.05
CA LEU A 169 19.53 10.14 -2.01
C LEU A 169 18.40 11.07 -1.54
N MET A 170 17.96 10.94 -0.27
CA MET A 170 16.87 11.78 0.27
C MET A 170 17.20 13.26 0.25
N ASP A 171 18.45 13.62 0.52
CA ASP A 171 18.92 15.01 0.55
C ASP A 171 19.06 15.61 -0.86
N ASN A 172 19.13 14.79 -1.91
CA ASN A 172 19.40 15.23 -3.29
C ASN A 172 18.24 15.04 -4.27
N VAL A 173 17.13 14.39 -3.87
CA VAL A 173 15.96 14.27 -4.76
C VAL A 173 15.35 15.64 -5.03
N LYS A 174 14.97 15.88 -6.30
CA LYS A 174 14.43 17.19 -6.73
C LYS A 174 12.95 17.09 -7.12
N MET A 175 12.54 15.99 -7.73
CA MET A 175 11.17 15.80 -8.23
C MET A 175 10.29 15.12 -7.21
N ALA A 176 10.81 14.09 -6.55
CA ALA A 176 10.08 13.39 -5.49
C ALA A 176 10.15 14.19 -4.18
N ILE A 177 9.03 14.28 -3.48
CA ILE A 177 8.94 14.96 -2.19
C ILE A 177 9.32 13.97 -1.09
N LEU A 178 10.29 14.34 -0.25
CA LEU A 178 10.63 13.57 0.95
C LEU A 178 9.52 13.72 1.98
N ALA A 179 8.59 12.79 1.98
CA ALA A 179 7.45 12.81 2.89
C ALA A 179 6.91 11.40 3.15
N VAL A 180 6.29 11.23 4.30
CA VAL A 180 5.44 10.08 4.60
C VAL A 180 4.06 10.28 3.98
N SER A 181 3.30 9.25 3.81
CA SER A 181 2.01 9.14 3.14
C SER A 181 2.13 8.47 1.77
N LEU A 182 1.03 8.31 1.08
CA LEU A 182 0.94 7.67 -0.24
C LEU A 182 -0.43 7.94 -0.87
N GLY A 183 -0.56 7.64 -2.15
CA GLY A 183 -1.85 7.62 -2.85
C GLY A 183 -2.37 8.99 -3.26
N GLY A 184 -1.62 10.06 -3.04
CA GLY A 184 -1.87 11.38 -3.62
C GLY A 184 -1.43 11.43 -5.08
N VAL A 185 -1.51 12.63 -5.67
CA VAL A 185 -1.06 12.90 -7.05
C VAL A 185 0.42 13.26 -7.12
N GLU A 186 1.06 13.45 -5.98
CA GLU A 186 2.47 13.77 -5.86
C GLU A 186 3.33 12.51 -5.88
N THR A 187 4.53 12.61 -6.43
CA THR A 187 5.55 11.59 -6.26
C THR A 187 6.22 11.76 -4.90
N LEU A 188 6.10 10.76 -4.05
CA LEU A 188 6.70 10.76 -2.71
C LEU A 188 7.82 9.74 -2.62
N ILE A 189 8.84 10.07 -1.82
CA ILE A 189 9.92 9.16 -1.45
C ILE A 189 10.14 9.23 0.06
N GLN A 190 10.48 8.09 0.67
CA GLN A 190 10.82 8.05 2.09
C GLN A 190 11.88 7.00 2.35
N HIS A 191 12.60 7.17 3.46
CA HIS A 191 13.51 6.19 4.01
C HIS A 191 12.87 5.52 5.24
N PRO A 192 12.26 4.33 5.11
CA PRO A 192 11.48 3.71 6.19
C PRO A 192 12.27 3.53 7.47
N ALA A 193 13.55 3.12 7.37
CA ALA A 193 14.39 2.83 8.52
C ALA A 193 14.64 4.05 9.44
N SER A 194 14.70 5.26 8.89
CA SER A 194 14.88 6.50 9.68
C SER A 194 13.59 7.28 9.90
N MET A 195 12.49 6.92 9.22
CA MET A 195 11.22 7.64 9.27
C MET A 195 10.11 6.76 9.88
N THR A 196 9.32 6.10 9.06
CA THR A 196 8.11 5.39 9.50
C THR A 196 8.38 4.16 10.36
N HIS A 197 9.52 3.50 10.19
CA HIS A 197 9.91 2.28 10.91
C HIS A 197 11.12 2.50 11.83
N SER A 198 11.44 3.74 12.19
CA SER A 198 12.58 4.08 13.06
C SER A 198 12.47 3.48 14.47
N LYS A 199 11.25 3.24 14.96
CA LYS A 199 10.99 2.62 16.26
C LYS A 199 11.07 1.09 16.26
N VAL A 200 11.12 0.45 15.08
CA VAL A 200 11.32 -1.00 14.97
C VAL A 200 12.79 -1.30 15.29
N PRO A 201 13.11 -2.27 16.16
CA PRO A 201 14.48 -2.64 16.48
C PRO A 201 15.29 -2.94 15.22
N LYS A 202 16.58 -2.53 15.20
CA LYS A 202 17.45 -2.69 14.04
C LYS A 202 17.53 -4.14 13.55
N GLU A 203 17.69 -5.08 14.48
CA GLU A 203 17.75 -6.52 14.19
C GLU A 203 16.48 -7.02 13.50
N SER A 204 15.29 -6.60 13.97
CA SER A 204 14.03 -6.93 13.34
C SER A 204 13.90 -6.28 11.94
N ARG A 205 14.39 -5.05 11.77
CA ARG A 205 14.40 -4.39 10.46
C ARG A 205 15.32 -5.09 9.47
N GLU A 206 16.50 -5.52 9.90
CA GLU A 206 17.46 -6.25 9.06
C GLU A 206 16.97 -7.65 8.71
N HIS A 207 16.28 -8.31 9.63
CA HIS A 207 15.75 -9.65 9.42
C HIS A 207 14.49 -9.67 8.54
N PHE A 208 13.53 -8.77 8.82
CA PHE A 208 12.24 -8.74 8.13
C PHE A 208 12.18 -7.70 7.02
N TYR A 209 12.95 -6.63 7.12
CA TYR A 209 12.81 -5.45 6.28
C TYR A 209 14.15 -4.93 5.77
N SER A 210 14.95 -5.71 5.11
CA SER A 210 16.20 -5.20 4.49
C SER A 210 15.98 -3.99 3.53
N ILE A 211 14.97 -3.18 3.84
CA ILE A 211 14.43 -2.09 3.03
C ILE A 211 14.96 -0.77 3.54
N GLN A 212 15.70 -0.10 2.69
CA GLN A 212 16.28 1.20 3.01
C GLN A 212 15.52 2.36 2.38
N THR A 213 14.82 2.14 1.27
CA THR A 213 14.13 3.20 0.55
C THR A 213 12.78 2.71 0.01
N LEU A 214 11.76 3.54 0.12
CA LEU A 214 10.44 3.33 -0.46
C LEU A 214 10.05 4.56 -1.29
N ALA A 215 9.84 4.38 -2.58
CA ALA A 215 9.30 5.40 -3.46
C ALA A 215 7.84 5.11 -3.81
N LYS A 216 7.06 6.17 -3.99
CA LYS A 216 5.61 6.17 -4.24
C LYS A 216 5.31 7.08 -5.42
N PHE A 217 4.62 6.58 -6.40
CA PHE A 217 4.31 7.28 -7.66
C PHE A 217 2.81 7.49 -7.81
#